data_1370e2d6a20d21d1e0d681cb90b9e667
#
_entry.id   1370e2d6a20d21d1e0d681cb90b9e667
#
_cell.length_a   1.000
_cell.length_b   1.000
_cell.length_c   1.000
_cell.angle_alpha   90.00
_cell.angle_beta   90.00
_cell.angle_gamma   90.00
#
_symmetry.space_group_name_H-M   'P 1'
#
loop_
_entity.id
_entity.type
_entity.pdbx_description
1 polymer ?
#
loop_
_entity_poly.entity_id
_entity_poly.type
_entity_poly.pdbx_seq_one_letter_code
_entity_poly.pdbx_strand_id
1 'polypeptide(L)'
;MIKQQLARFNRLDLLGQPTALEKLERLSTWLGRDLYVKRDDLTPLAMGGNKLRKLEYLAADALAQGADTLITAGALQSNHVRQTAAIAAKLGLGCVALLENPLGTDDSNYTGNGNRLLLDLFDAKVELVENLDNADEQLQALANRLRSNGKKPYLVPIGGSNALGALGYVRAGLELAEQIKDTGLKFSAVVLASGSAGTHSGLALALSEVLPDLPVIGVTVSRSDEDQRPKVQGLAERTAELLGVNLPEAFKVELWDEYFAPRYGEPNAGTLAAVKLLASQEGLLLDPVYTGKAMAGLLDGIGRQRFDEGPIIFLHTGGAPALFAYKDFL
;
A
#
# COMPACT_ATOMS: atom_id res chain seq x y z
N MET A 1 -21.41 -12.05 -2.03
CA MET A 1 -21.23 -12.22 -3.50
C MET A 1 -19.75 -12.08 -3.90
N ILE A 2 -19.06 -11.06 -3.48
CA ILE A 2 -17.63 -10.79 -3.80
C ILE A 2 -16.71 -11.99 -3.49
N LYS A 3 -16.87 -12.66 -2.34
CA LYS A 3 -16.03 -13.82 -1.95
C LYS A 3 -16.04 -14.95 -3.00
N GLN A 4 -17.19 -15.26 -3.59
CA GLN A 4 -17.32 -16.29 -4.63
C GLN A 4 -16.67 -15.86 -5.95
N GLN A 5 -16.84 -14.60 -6.34
CA GLN A 5 -16.25 -14.08 -7.58
C GLN A 5 -14.73 -13.99 -7.47
N LEU A 6 -14.22 -13.58 -6.31
CA LEU A 6 -12.78 -13.51 -6.04
C LEU A 6 -12.07 -14.85 -6.19
N ALA A 7 -12.76 -15.96 -5.84
CA ALA A 7 -12.21 -17.32 -5.96
C ALA A 7 -11.94 -17.77 -7.41
N ARG A 8 -12.44 -17.05 -8.41
CA ARG A 8 -12.21 -17.34 -9.84
C ARG A 8 -10.85 -16.86 -10.34
N PHE A 9 -10.18 -15.99 -9.58
CA PHE A 9 -8.90 -15.41 -9.98
C PHE A 9 -7.74 -16.20 -9.39
N ASN A 10 -6.83 -16.61 -10.26
CA ASN A 10 -5.59 -17.27 -9.84
C ASN A 10 -4.73 -16.30 -9.03
N ARG A 11 -4.13 -16.80 -7.96
CA ARG A 11 -3.14 -16.10 -7.17
C ARG A 11 -2.04 -17.05 -6.70
N LEU A 12 -0.88 -16.50 -6.44
CA LEU A 12 0.17 -17.22 -5.71
C LEU A 12 -0.15 -17.14 -4.21
N ASP A 13 0.04 -18.23 -3.50
CA ASP A 13 -0.11 -18.24 -2.04
C ASP A 13 1.22 -17.93 -1.36
N LEU A 14 1.58 -16.65 -1.35
CA LEU A 14 2.83 -16.18 -0.77
C LEU A 14 2.65 -15.61 0.64
N LEU A 15 1.45 -15.19 0.98
CA LEU A 15 1.10 -14.70 2.30
C LEU A 15 1.06 -15.85 3.34
N GLY A 16 0.55 -17.00 2.94
CA GLY A 16 0.40 -18.20 3.77
C GLY A 16 -0.73 -18.10 4.81
N GLN A 17 -0.63 -17.16 5.74
CA GLN A 17 -1.59 -16.96 6.81
C GLN A 17 -2.11 -15.49 6.81
N PRO A 18 -3.34 -15.25 7.34
CA PRO A 18 -3.81 -13.90 7.60
C PRO A 18 -2.84 -13.11 8.47
N THR A 19 -2.66 -11.82 8.17
CA THR A 19 -1.89 -10.95 9.07
C THR A 19 -2.69 -10.66 10.35
N ALA A 20 -2.00 -10.45 11.46
CA ALA A 20 -2.66 -10.24 12.75
C ALA A 20 -3.48 -8.93 12.78
N LEU A 21 -4.57 -8.95 13.55
CA LEU A 21 -5.26 -7.76 14.06
C LEU A 21 -4.99 -7.70 15.56
N GLU A 22 -4.20 -6.72 16.00
CA GLU A 22 -3.67 -6.60 17.35
C GLU A 22 -4.13 -5.31 18.01
N LYS A 23 -4.44 -5.34 19.32
CA LYS A 23 -4.69 -4.13 20.09
C LYS A 23 -3.35 -3.46 20.47
N LEU A 24 -3.27 -2.16 20.34
CA LEU A 24 -2.15 -1.33 20.78
C LEU A 24 -2.41 -0.88 22.23
N GLU A 25 -1.98 -1.68 23.20
CA GLU A 25 -2.41 -1.54 24.59
C GLU A 25 -1.96 -0.22 25.23
N ARG A 26 -0.67 0.14 25.06
CA ARG A 26 -0.13 1.35 25.68
C ARG A 26 -0.64 2.61 25.00
N LEU A 27 -0.72 2.58 23.66
CA LEU A 27 -1.22 3.70 22.88
C LEU A 27 -2.72 3.90 23.11
N SER A 28 -3.50 2.82 23.24
CA SER A 28 -4.92 2.88 23.59
C SER A 28 -5.14 3.53 24.95
N THR A 29 -4.34 3.14 25.96
CA THR A 29 -4.39 3.73 27.30
C THR A 29 -4.03 5.23 27.25
N TRP A 30 -3.00 5.59 26.51
CA TRP A 30 -2.57 6.99 26.37
C TRP A 30 -3.61 7.86 25.66
N LEU A 31 -4.28 7.31 24.64
CA LEU A 31 -5.33 8.01 23.88
C LEU A 31 -6.68 8.06 24.61
N GLY A 32 -6.89 7.19 25.61
CA GLY A 32 -8.22 6.98 26.21
C GLY A 32 -9.22 6.35 25.23
N ARG A 33 -8.72 5.68 24.18
CA ARG A 33 -9.52 5.06 23.12
C ARG A 33 -8.83 3.81 22.57
N ASP A 34 -9.57 2.73 22.42
CA ASP A 34 -9.03 1.49 21.89
C ASP A 34 -8.60 1.64 20.42
N LEU A 35 -7.33 1.35 20.16
CA LEU A 35 -6.72 1.36 18.84
C LEU A 35 -6.18 -0.03 18.52
N TYR A 36 -6.54 -0.54 17.37
CA TYR A 36 -6.07 -1.81 16.81
C TYR A 36 -5.20 -1.57 15.59
N VAL A 37 -4.26 -2.47 15.34
CA VAL A 37 -3.42 -2.44 14.15
C VAL A 37 -3.58 -3.72 13.34
N LYS A 38 -3.88 -3.58 12.05
CA LYS A 38 -3.82 -4.66 11.07
C LYS A 38 -2.40 -4.71 10.50
N ARG A 39 -1.69 -5.83 10.73
CA ARG A 39 -0.24 -5.99 10.60
C ARG A 39 0.21 -6.39 9.18
N ASP A 40 -0.16 -5.62 8.16
CA ASP A 40 0.33 -5.88 6.79
C ASP A 40 1.82 -5.50 6.59
N ASP A 41 2.43 -4.85 7.57
CA ASP A 41 3.87 -4.69 7.68
C ASP A 41 4.61 -6.02 7.88
N LEU A 42 3.94 -7.06 8.39
CA LEU A 42 4.51 -8.39 8.66
C LEU A 42 4.24 -9.42 7.55
N THR A 43 3.84 -9.01 6.35
CA THR A 43 3.77 -9.95 5.24
C THR A 43 5.15 -10.56 4.95
N PRO A 44 5.25 -11.88 4.60
CA PRO A 44 6.49 -12.64 4.75
C PRO A 44 7.52 -12.47 3.61
N LEU A 45 7.51 -11.33 2.88
CA LEU A 45 8.47 -11.12 1.78
C LEU A 45 9.20 -9.79 1.92
N ALA A 46 10.53 -9.84 1.92
CA ALA A 46 11.40 -8.68 1.82
C ALA A 46 11.03 -7.56 2.80
N MET A 47 11.00 -7.86 4.10
CA MET A 47 10.63 -6.94 5.18
C MET A 47 9.19 -6.43 5.12
N GLY A 48 8.29 -7.23 4.56
CA GLY A 48 6.86 -7.02 4.63
C GLY A 48 6.29 -5.84 3.82
N GLY A 49 5.00 -5.67 3.96
CA GLY A 49 4.23 -4.57 3.36
C GLY A 49 3.08 -5.01 2.46
N ASN A 50 2.18 -4.09 2.24
CA ASN A 50 0.89 -4.28 1.56
C ASN A 50 0.99 -4.73 0.09
N LYS A 51 2.14 -4.57 -0.55
CA LYS A 51 2.27 -4.86 -1.98
C LYS A 51 2.26 -6.35 -2.28
N LEU A 52 2.69 -7.20 -1.32
CA LEU A 52 2.63 -8.65 -1.48
C LEU A 52 1.22 -9.13 -1.84
N ARG A 53 0.19 -8.62 -1.16
CA ARG A 53 -1.21 -9.00 -1.44
C ARG A 53 -1.63 -8.73 -2.88
N LYS A 54 -1.19 -7.61 -3.45
CA LYS A 54 -1.44 -7.24 -4.85
C LYS A 54 -0.61 -8.09 -5.81
N LEU A 55 0.65 -8.29 -5.46
CA LEU A 55 1.61 -9.04 -6.27
C LEU A 55 1.28 -10.52 -6.33
N GLU A 56 0.57 -11.11 -5.36
CA GLU A 56 0.05 -12.47 -5.46
C GLU A 56 -0.80 -12.68 -6.72
N TYR A 57 -1.65 -11.72 -7.08
CA TYR A 57 -2.47 -11.77 -8.29
C TYR A 57 -1.69 -11.37 -9.54
N LEU A 58 -0.95 -10.28 -9.49
CA LEU A 58 -0.19 -9.77 -10.65
C LEU A 58 0.91 -10.74 -11.07
N ALA A 59 1.61 -11.36 -10.13
CA ALA A 59 2.63 -12.34 -10.45
C ALA A 59 2.05 -13.67 -10.95
N ALA A 60 0.88 -14.08 -10.44
CA ALA A 60 0.18 -15.24 -10.98
C ALA A 60 -0.19 -15.02 -12.44
N ASP A 61 -0.70 -13.84 -12.78
CA ASP A 61 -1.02 -13.46 -14.16
C ASP A 61 0.22 -13.37 -15.06
N ALA A 62 1.31 -12.77 -14.55
CA ALA A 62 2.58 -12.71 -15.26
C ALA A 62 3.10 -14.11 -15.64
N LEU A 63 3.07 -15.05 -14.69
CA LEU A 63 3.49 -16.44 -14.95
C LEU A 63 2.55 -17.13 -15.94
N ALA A 64 1.24 -16.91 -15.85
CA ALA A 64 0.26 -17.48 -16.78
C ALA A 64 0.48 -16.97 -18.23
N GLN A 65 0.97 -15.73 -18.38
CA GLN A 65 1.34 -15.15 -19.67
C GLN A 65 2.76 -15.55 -20.15
N GLY A 66 3.48 -16.35 -19.36
CA GLY A 66 4.83 -16.80 -19.69
C GLY A 66 5.88 -15.68 -19.65
N ALA A 67 5.67 -14.67 -18.78
CA ALA A 67 6.63 -13.60 -18.58
C ALA A 67 7.95 -14.12 -17.99
N ASP A 68 9.06 -13.54 -18.42
CA ASP A 68 10.41 -13.80 -17.89
C ASP A 68 10.96 -12.60 -17.10
N THR A 69 10.30 -11.45 -17.18
CA THR A 69 10.76 -10.20 -16.58
C THR A 69 9.57 -9.39 -16.09
N LEU A 70 9.60 -8.94 -14.84
CA LEU A 70 8.67 -7.94 -14.34
C LEU A 70 9.23 -6.53 -14.55
N ILE A 71 8.41 -5.61 -15.03
CA ILE A 71 8.79 -4.20 -15.15
C ILE A 71 7.84 -3.33 -14.34
N THR A 72 8.39 -2.31 -13.69
CA THR A 72 7.58 -1.39 -12.88
C THR A 72 8.26 -0.03 -12.74
N ALA A 73 7.60 0.92 -12.07
CA ALA A 73 8.13 2.24 -11.79
C ALA A 73 7.79 2.72 -10.38
N GLY A 74 8.55 3.68 -9.88
CA GLY A 74 8.31 4.34 -8.59
C GLY A 74 9.44 5.27 -8.17
N ALA A 75 9.30 5.86 -6.98
CA ALA A 75 10.37 6.67 -6.38
C ALA A 75 11.56 5.80 -5.94
N LEU A 76 12.75 6.40 -5.74
CA LEU A 76 13.95 5.73 -5.21
C LEU A 76 13.66 4.89 -3.95
N GLN A 77 12.82 5.41 -3.05
CA GLN A 77 12.45 4.73 -1.81
C GLN A 77 11.09 4.02 -1.89
N SER A 78 10.73 3.50 -3.08
CA SER A 78 9.45 2.84 -3.30
C SER A 78 9.36 1.46 -2.65
N ASN A 79 8.45 1.30 -1.69
CA ASN A 79 8.08 -0.01 -1.12
C ASN A 79 7.50 -0.97 -2.18
N HIS A 80 6.84 -0.40 -3.19
CA HIS A 80 6.27 -1.17 -4.29
C HIS A 80 7.36 -1.79 -5.16
N VAL A 81 8.33 -0.99 -5.60
CA VAL A 81 9.41 -1.48 -6.46
C VAL A 81 10.24 -2.53 -5.72
N ARG A 82 10.56 -2.32 -4.42
CA ARG A 82 11.24 -3.30 -3.59
C ARG A 82 10.51 -4.65 -3.57
N GLN A 83 9.19 -4.66 -3.30
CA GLN A 83 8.45 -5.92 -3.23
C GLN A 83 8.27 -6.55 -4.62
N THR A 84 8.19 -5.77 -5.70
CA THR A 84 8.16 -6.29 -7.07
C THR A 84 9.50 -6.95 -7.42
N ALA A 85 10.63 -6.35 -7.07
CA ALA A 85 11.94 -6.95 -7.26
C ALA A 85 12.10 -8.24 -6.45
N ALA A 86 11.66 -8.23 -5.19
CA ALA A 86 11.73 -9.41 -4.33
C ALA A 86 10.88 -10.58 -4.83
N ILE A 87 9.68 -10.33 -5.36
CA ILE A 87 8.84 -11.40 -5.92
C ILE A 87 9.41 -11.90 -7.25
N ALA A 88 9.97 -11.02 -8.08
CA ALA A 88 10.68 -11.43 -9.28
C ALA A 88 11.84 -12.38 -8.95
N ALA A 89 12.71 -12.00 -8.00
CA ALA A 89 13.82 -12.84 -7.54
C ALA A 89 13.30 -14.19 -6.98
N LYS A 90 12.26 -14.19 -6.16
CA LYS A 90 11.66 -15.42 -5.60
C LYS A 90 11.14 -16.37 -6.67
N LEU A 91 10.62 -15.84 -7.77
CA LEU A 91 10.03 -16.60 -8.89
C LEU A 91 11.03 -16.92 -10.01
N GLY A 92 12.29 -16.50 -9.90
CA GLY A 92 13.31 -16.69 -10.94
C GLY A 92 13.09 -15.81 -12.18
N LEU A 93 12.38 -14.69 -12.02
CA LEU A 93 12.13 -13.70 -13.07
C LEU A 93 13.13 -12.54 -12.98
N GLY A 94 13.44 -11.92 -14.12
CA GLY A 94 14.13 -10.63 -14.11
C GLY A 94 13.24 -9.51 -13.55
N CYS A 95 13.86 -8.44 -13.07
CA CYS A 95 13.16 -7.21 -12.70
C CYS A 95 13.86 -5.99 -13.30
N VAL A 96 13.09 -5.10 -13.94
CA VAL A 96 13.59 -3.79 -14.40
C VAL A 96 12.68 -2.70 -13.86
N ALA A 97 13.25 -1.69 -13.21
CA ALA A 97 12.51 -0.62 -12.58
C ALA A 97 12.94 0.76 -13.10
N LEU A 98 11.96 1.59 -13.47
CA LEU A 98 12.15 3.02 -13.68
C LEU A 98 12.02 3.73 -12.35
N LEU A 99 13.04 4.48 -11.94
CA LEU A 99 13.03 5.20 -10.67
C LEU A 99 13.19 6.70 -10.86
N GLU A 100 12.35 7.46 -10.17
CA GLU A 100 12.52 8.92 -10.03
C GLU A 100 13.06 9.29 -8.64
N ASN A 101 13.69 10.46 -8.55
CA ASN A 101 14.10 11.06 -7.28
C ASN A 101 13.16 12.24 -6.93
N PRO A 102 12.05 12.01 -6.23
CA PRO A 102 11.05 13.05 -5.99
C PRO A 102 11.52 14.15 -5.04
N LEU A 103 12.57 13.89 -4.25
CA LEU A 103 13.17 14.90 -3.36
C LEU A 103 14.21 15.76 -4.07
N GLY A 104 14.77 15.28 -5.20
CA GLY A 104 15.84 15.97 -5.90
C GLY A 104 17.14 16.07 -5.10
N THR A 105 17.33 15.18 -4.11
CA THR A 105 18.52 15.21 -3.23
C THR A 105 19.61 14.30 -3.74
N ASP A 106 20.86 14.73 -3.60
CA ASP A 106 22.05 13.92 -3.87
C ASP A 106 22.60 13.24 -2.60
N ASP A 107 21.87 13.32 -1.49
CA ASP A 107 22.26 12.63 -0.25
C ASP A 107 22.46 11.13 -0.51
N SER A 108 23.67 10.68 -0.26
CA SER A 108 24.09 9.29 -0.50
C SER A 108 23.31 8.29 0.34
N ASN A 109 22.84 8.69 1.52
CA ASN A 109 21.99 7.85 2.35
C ASN A 109 20.60 7.68 1.72
N TYR A 110 19.97 8.74 1.20
CA TYR A 110 18.69 8.63 0.53
C TYR A 110 18.78 7.87 -0.80
N THR A 111 19.83 8.12 -1.58
CA THR A 111 20.00 7.54 -2.92
C THR A 111 20.56 6.12 -2.92
N GLY A 112 21.17 5.64 -1.84
CA GLY A 112 21.86 4.35 -1.78
C GLY A 112 21.42 3.41 -0.66
N ASN A 113 20.55 3.83 0.28
CA ASN A 113 20.14 2.99 1.43
C ASN A 113 18.62 2.65 1.37
N GLY A 114 18.11 1.98 2.40
CA GLY A 114 16.69 1.67 2.52
C GLY A 114 16.17 0.76 1.39
N ASN A 115 15.04 1.14 0.80
CA ASN A 115 14.48 0.37 -0.31
C ASN A 115 15.41 0.31 -1.53
N ARG A 116 16.18 1.37 -1.81
CA ARG A 116 17.10 1.41 -2.95
C ARG A 116 18.21 0.35 -2.83
N LEU A 117 18.81 0.22 -1.65
CA LEU A 117 19.80 -0.83 -1.37
C LEU A 117 19.26 -2.23 -1.62
N LEU A 118 18.01 -2.46 -1.22
CA LEU A 118 17.39 -3.79 -1.37
C LEU A 118 17.16 -4.16 -2.83
N LEU A 119 17.00 -3.20 -3.74
CA LEU A 119 16.89 -3.49 -5.17
C LEU A 119 18.16 -4.12 -5.73
N ASP A 120 19.32 -3.64 -5.29
CA ASP A 120 20.61 -4.20 -5.70
C ASP A 120 20.78 -5.64 -5.16
N LEU A 121 20.34 -5.90 -3.94
CA LEU A 121 20.37 -7.26 -3.35
C LEU A 121 19.43 -8.23 -4.07
N PHE A 122 18.35 -7.76 -4.68
CA PHE A 122 17.43 -8.57 -5.49
C PHE A 122 17.82 -8.65 -6.96
N ASP A 123 19.00 -8.15 -7.35
CA ASP A 123 19.48 -8.09 -8.74
C ASP A 123 18.51 -7.39 -9.69
N ALA A 124 17.77 -6.40 -9.20
CA ALA A 124 16.87 -5.60 -10.03
C ALA A 124 17.65 -4.56 -10.83
N LYS A 125 17.40 -4.52 -12.14
CA LYS A 125 17.96 -3.48 -12.99
C LYS A 125 17.21 -2.17 -12.77
N VAL A 126 17.93 -1.11 -12.47
CA VAL A 126 17.38 0.22 -12.20
C VAL A 126 17.77 1.17 -13.32
N GLU A 127 16.81 1.87 -13.86
CA GLU A 127 17.00 3.00 -14.77
C GLU A 127 16.43 4.27 -14.11
N LEU A 128 17.29 5.26 -13.90
CA LEU A 128 16.86 6.56 -13.37
C LEU A 128 16.20 7.38 -14.47
N VAL A 129 15.05 7.96 -14.15
CA VAL A 129 14.30 8.87 -15.00
C VAL A 129 14.14 10.22 -14.30
N GLU A 130 13.94 11.27 -15.07
CA GLU A 130 13.77 12.63 -14.54
C GLU A 130 12.48 12.74 -13.70
N ASN A 131 11.38 12.19 -14.21
CA ASN A 131 10.08 12.15 -13.54
C ASN A 131 9.26 10.95 -14.04
N LEU A 132 8.16 10.67 -13.38
CA LEU A 132 7.19 9.64 -13.74
C LEU A 132 5.80 10.22 -14.08
N ASP A 133 5.75 11.44 -14.63
CA ASP A 133 4.49 12.09 -15.02
C ASP A 133 3.73 11.28 -16.08
N ASN A 134 4.46 10.64 -17.00
CA ASN A 134 3.94 9.77 -18.05
C ASN A 134 4.38 8.31 -17.83
N ALA A 135 4.29 7.81 -16.62
CA ALA A 135 4.81 6.50 -16.22
C ALA A 135 4.29 5.34 -17.08
N ASP A 136 3.03 5.37 -17.50
CA ASP A 136 2.43 4.30 -18.33
C ASP A 136 3.08 4.25 -19.70
N GLU A 137 3.33 5.40 -20.34
CA GLU A 137 4.03 5.50 -21.63
C GLU A 137 5.49 5.07 -21.49
N GLN A 138 6.17 5.51 -20.44
CA GLN A 138 7.57 5.16 -20.17
C GLN A 138 7.71 3.65 -19.94
N LEU A 139 6.82 3.03 -19.17
CA LEU A 139 6.80 1.58 -18.96
C LEU A 139 6.48 0.82 -20.25
N GLN A 140 5.58 1.33 -21.09
CA GLN A 140 5.28 0.72 -22.37
C GLN A 140 6.48 0.79 -23.34
N ALA A 141 7.20 1.90 -23.34
CA ALA A 141 8.44 2.05 -24.11
C ALA A 141 9.52 1.07 -23.63
N LEU A 142 9.70 0.93 -22.31
CA LEU A 142 10.58 -0.06 -21.70
C LEU A 142 10.18 -1.49 -22.12
N ALA A 143 8.88 -1.82 -22.05
CA ALA A 143 8.38 -3.12 -22.46
C ALA A 143 8.72 -3.43 -23.92
N ASN A 144 8.50 -2.47 -24.82
CA ASN A 144 8.80 -2.64 -26.24
C ASN A 144 10.31 -2.85 -26.49
N ARG A 145 11.17 -2.10 -25.80
CA ARG A 145 12.63 -2.27 -25.87
C ARG A 145 13.08 -3.66 -25.36
N LEU A 146 12.49 -4.13 -24.29
CA LEU A 146 12.80 -5.48 -23.77
C LEU A 146 12.32 -6.57 -24.72
N ARG A 147 11.14 -6.42 -25.34
CA ARG A 147 10.63 -7.37 -26.34
C ARG A 147 11.53 -7.43 -27.58
N SER A 148 12.05 -6.30 -28.07
CA SER A 148 13.00 -6.29 -29.19
C SER A 148 14.33 -7.01 -28.87
N ASN A 149 14.65 -7.16 -27.58
CA ASN A 149 15.79 -7.92 -27.06
C ASN A 149 15.43 -9.37 -26.70
N GLY A 150 14.27 -9.88 -27.16
CA GLY A 150 13.84 -11.27 -26.95
C GLY A 150 13.28 -11.58 -25.56
N LYS A 151 13.02 -10.57 -24.70
CA LYS A 151 12.41 -10.75 -23.39
C LYS A 151 10.87 -10.75 -23.48
N LYS A 152 10.24 -11.33 -22.46
CA LYS A 152 8.78 -11.35 -22.27
C LYS A 152 8.41 -10.53 -21.03
N PRO A 153 8.43 -9.19 -21.12
CA PRO A 153 8.14 -8.35 -19.97
C PRO A 153 6.64 -8.36 -19.63
N TYR A 154 6.35 -8.42 -18.33
CA TYR A 154 5.03 -8.15 -17.76
C TYR A 154 5.05 -6.81 -17.01
N LEU A 155 4.10 -5.93 -17.35
CA LEU A 155 3.99 -4.60 -16.77
C LEU A 155 3.20 -4.65 -15.45
N VAL A 156 3.88 -4.35 -14.35
CA VAL A 156 3.28 -4.15 -13.03
C VAL A 156 3.10 -2.64 -12.84
N PRO A 157 1.87 -2.12 -12.80
CA PRO A 157 1.64 -0.67 -12.69
C PRO A 157 2.15 -0.11 -11.36
N ILE A 158 2.37 1.21 -11.29
CA ILE A 158 2.83 1.87 -10.07
C ILE A 158 1.95 1.48 -8.88
N GLY A 159 2.60 1.05 -7.81
CA GLY A 159 1.93 0.59 -6.60
C GLY A 159 1.17 -0.73 -6.73
N GLY A 160 1.28 -1.44 -7.88
CA GLY A 160 0.48 -2.62 -8.19
C GLY A 160 -1.02 -2.28 -8.25
N SER A 161 -1.36 -1.06 -8.71
CA SER A 161 -2.70 -0.48 -8.54
C SER A 161 -3.48 -0.47 -9.86
N ASN A 162 -3.87 -1.65 -10.33
CA ASN A 162 -4.92 -1.87 -11.30
C ASN A 162 -6.03 -2.75 -10.69
N ALA A 163 -7.07 -3.06 -11.44
CA ALA A 163 -8.19 -3.87 -10.98
C ALA A 163 -7.75 -5.25 -10.46
N LEU A 164 -6.83 -5.91 -11.17
CA LEU A 164 -6.31 -7.22 -10.77
C LEU A 164 -5.51 -7.15 -9.46
N GLY A 165 -4.60 -6.18 -9.32
CA GLY A 165 -3.84 -5.98 -8.09
C GLY A 165 -4.73 -5.58 -6.90
N ALA A 166 -5.78 -4.80 -7.14
CA ALA A 166 -6.73 -4.40 -6.09
C ALA A 166 -7.48 -5.60 -5.48
N LEU A 167 -7.61 -6.73 -6.19
CA LEU A 167 -8.17 -7.99 -5.65
C LEU A 167 -7.43 -8.46 -4.39
N GLY A 168 -6.14 -8.17 -4.27
CA GLY A 168 -5.37 -8.44 -3.06
C GLY A 168 -5.94 -7.74 -1.83
N TYR A 169 -6.49 -6.53 -2.01
CA TYR A 169 -7.13 -5.79 -0.93
C TYR A 169 -8.63 -6.03 -0.81
N VAL A 170 -9.29 -6.51 -1.85
CA VAL A 170 -10.63 -7.14 -1.70
C VAL A 170 -10.52 -8.36 -0.78
N ARG A 171 -9.52 -9.23 -0.99
CA ARG A 171 -9.26 -10.37 -0.12
C ARG A 171 -8.91 -9.95 1.32
N ALA A 172 -8.05 -8.94 1.48
CA ALA A 172 -7.69 -8.42 2.79
C ALA A 172 -8.88 -7.82 3.55
N GLY A 173 -9.81 -7.18 2.85
CA GLY A 173 -11.05 -6.66 3.45
C GLY A 173 -11.96 -7.78 3.97
N LEU A 174 -12.12 -8.86 3.20
CA LEU A 174 -12.86 -10.04 3.65
C LEU A 174 -12.19 -10.72 4.87
N GLU A 175 -10.86 -10.84 4.85
CA GLU A 175 -10.05 -11.34 5.97
C GLU A 175 -10.25 -10.47 7.22
N LEU A 176 -10.17 -9.16 7.08
CA LEU A 176 -10.35 -8.20 8.17
C LEU A 176 -11.78 -8.28 8.74
N ALA A 177 -12.79 -8.40 7.88
CA ALA A 177 -14.18 -8.53 8.33
C ALA A 177 -14.42 -9.78 9.19
N GLU A 178 -13.79 -10.92 8.84
CA GLU A 178 -13.84 -12.13 9.67
C GLU A 178 -13.15 -11.89 11.03
N GLN A 179 -11.97 -11.25 11.04
CA GLN A 179 -11.26 -10.91 12.28
C GLN A 179 -12.06 -9.93 13.17
N ILE A 180 -12.67 -8.91 12.59
CA ILE A 180 -13.56 -7.98 13.31
C ILE A 180 -14.70 -8.74 13.98
N LYS A 181 -15.35 -9.65 13.26
CA LYS A 181 -16.43 -10.48 13.79
C LYS A 181 -15.96 -11.33 14.96
N ASP A 182 -14.75 -11.89 14.89
CA ASP A 182 -14.19 -12.75 15.94
C ASP A 182 -13.90 -11.96 17.23
N THR A 183 -13.64 -10.66 17.14
CA THR A 183 -13.47 -9.79 18.33
C THR A 183 -14.78 -9.54 19.08
N GLY A 184 -15.92 -9.63 18.40
CA GLY A 184 -17.22 -9.21 18.94
C GLY A 184 -17.39 -7.70 19.14
N LEU A 185 -16.41 -6.87 18.70
CA LEU A 185 -16.40 -5.42 18.86
C LEU A 185 -17.02 -4.72 17.65
N LYS A 186 -17.67 -3.57 17.89
CA LYS A 186 -18.10 -2.64 16.84
C LYS A 186 -17.04 -1.57 16.65
N PHE A 187 -16.27 -1.66 15.58
CA PHE A 187 -15.27 -0.67 15.23
C PHE A 187 -15.91 0.57 14.59
N SER A 188 -15.30 1.72 14.83
CA SER A 188 -15.77 3.02 14.32
C SER A 188 -15.18 3.40 12.97
N ALA A 189 -13.98 2.93 12.66
CA ALA A 189 -13.33 3.19 11.37
C ALA A 189 -12.15 2.26 11.10
N VAL A 190 -11.77 2.16 9.82
CA VAL A 190 -10.46 1.67 9.37
C VAL A 190 -9.71 2.83 8.73
N VAL A 191 -8.51 3.14 9.22
CA VAL A 191 -7.66 4.24 8.71
C VAL A 191 -6.44 3.66 8.02
N LEU A 192 -6.11 4.19 6.83
CA LEU A 192 -4.94 3.75 6.04
C LEU A 192 -4.31 4.89 5.24
N ALA A 193 -3.08 4.67 4.80
CA ALA A 193 -2.43 5.56 3.83
C ALA A 193 -3.01 5.38 2.42
N SER A 194 -3.47 6.44 1.78
CA SER A 194 -4.02 6.45 0.43
C SER A 194 -3.07 7.16 -0.54
N GLY A 195 -2.39 6.40 -1.41
CA GLY A 195 -1.46 6.91 -2.42
C GLY A 195 -1.83 6.44 -3.83
N SER A 196 -1.37 5.25 -4.27
CA SER A 196 -1.67 4.69 -5.59
C SER A 196 -3.08 4.11 -5.76
N ALA A 197 -3.97 4.31 -4.81
CA ALA A 197 -5.38 3.91 -4.74
C ALA A 197 -5.68 2.41 -4.50
N GLY A 198 -4.93 1.46 -5.04
CA GLY A 198 -5.31 0.03 -5.07
C GLY A 198 -5.54 -0.63 -3.70
N THR A 199 -4.89 -0.16 -2.64
CA THR A 199 -5.13 -0.63 -1.26
C THR A 199 -6.47 -0.11 -0.75
N HIS A 200 -6.69 1.19 -0.89
CA HIS A 200 -7.91 1.86 -0.44
C HIS A 200 -9.15 1.33 -1.20
N SER A 201 -9.08 1.31 -2.55
CA SER A 201 -10.20 0.86 -3.40
C SER A 201 -10.63 -0.56 -3.10
N GLY A 202 -9.68 -1.50 -3.03
CA GLY A 202 -10.00 -2.91 -2.79
C GLY A 202 -10.55 -3.16 -1.39
N LEU A 203 -9.96 -2.50 -0.36
CA LEU A 203 -10.40 -2.61 1.02
C LEU A 203 -11.82 -2.03 1.19
N ALA A 204 -12.04 -0.81 0.69
CA ALA A 204 -13.34 -0.14 0.78
C ALA A 204 -14.43 -0.92 0.01
N LEU A 205 -14.11 -1.45 -1.18
CA LEU A 205 -15.06 -2.27 -1.95
C LEU A 205 -15.50 -3.51 -1.17
N ALA A 206 -14.56 -4.23 -0.55
CA ALA A 206 -14.90 -5.44 0.21
C ALA A 206 -15.68 -5.11 1.49
N LEU A 207 -15.21 -4.12 2.27
CA LEU A 207 -15.84 -3.78 3.54
C LEU A 207 -17.23 -3.17 3.35
N SER A 208 -17.46 -2.37 2.30
CA SER A 208 -18.78 -1.83 2.00
C SER A 208 -19.83 -2.89 1.66
N GLU A 209 -19.44 -4.10 1.20
CA GLU A 209 -20.37 -5.23 1.01
C GLU A 209 -20.66 -5.96 2.33
N VAL A 210 -19.65 -6.18 3.16
CA VAL A 210 -19.76 -7.11 4.31
C VAL A 210 -19.93 -6.40 5.65
N LEU A 211 -19.50 -5.14 5.76
CA LEU A 211 -19.61 -4.26 6.94
C LEU A 211 -19.95 -2.84 6.48
N PRO A 212 -21.17 -2.61 5.95
CA PRO A 212 -21.55 -1.35 5.27
C PRO A 212 -21.48 -0.11 6.17
N ASP A 213 -21.56 -0.28 7.49
CA ASP A 213 -21.51 0.81 8.47
C ASP A 213 -20.07 1.14 8.92
N LEU A 214 -19.05 0.39 8.45
CA LEU A 214 -17.66 0.61 8.84
C LEU A 214 -16.95 1.50 7.80
N PRO A 215 -16.70 2.80 8.08
CA PRO A 215 -16.00 3.67 7.16
C PRO A 215 -14.54 3.26 6.97
N VAL A 216 -14.06 3.42 5.72
CA VAL A 216 -12.66 3.22 5.33
C VAL A 216 -12.09 4.58 4.95
N ILE A 217 -11.25 5.13 5.83
CA ILE A 217 -10.71 6.48 5.72
C ILE A 217 -9.29 6.43 5.18
N GLY A 218 -9.09 6.99 3.99
CA GLY A 218 -7.77 7.12 3.38
C GLY A 218 -7.13 8.46 3.72
N VAL A 219 -6.05 8.45 4.48
CA VAL A 219 -5.22 9.65 4.63
C VAL A 219 -4.33 9.77 3.40
N THR A 220 -4.47 10.86 2.63
CA THR A 220 -3.69 11.04 1.42
C THR A 220 -2.21 11.30 1.76
N VAL A 221 -1.31 10.85 0.89
CA VAL A 221 0.13 10.96 1.12
C VAL A 221 0.84 11.83 0.08
N SER A 222 0.12 12.27 -0.96
CA SER A 222 0.73 12.97 -2.10
C SER A 222 -0.20 13.93 -2.84
N ARG A 223 -1.50 13.93 -2.59
CA ARG A 223 -2.51 14.64 -3.38
C ARG A 223 -3.64 15.16 -2.51
N SER A 224 -4.34 16.17 -3.00
CA SER A 224 -5.62 16.63 -2.45
C SER A 224 -6.70 15.55 -2.55
N ASP A 225 -7.80 15.73 -1.83
CA ASP A 225 -9.00 14.90 -1.98
C ASP A 225 -9.54 14.96 -3.43
N GLU A 226 -9.60 16.14 -4.01
CA GLU A 226 -10.07 16.37 -5.39
C GLU A 226 -9.32 15.49 -6.40
N ASP A 227 -8.00 15.35 -6.27
CA ASP A 227 -7.16 14.55 -7.16
C ASP A 227 -7.15 13.06 -6.81
N GLN A 228 -7.29 12.70 -5.53
CA GLN A 228 -7.20 11.31 -5.07
C GLN A 228 -8.53 10.57 -5.20
N ARG A 229 -9.65 11.24 -4.95
CA ARG A 229 -10.99 10.65 -4.96
C ARG A 229 -11.34 9.95 -6.28
N PRO A 230 -11.18 10.59 -7.46
CA PRO A 230 -11.48 9.92 -8.73
C PRO A 230 -10.58 8.70 -9.01
N LYS A 231 -9.34 8.68 -8.48
CA LYS A 231 -8.45 7.53 -8.61
C LYS A 231 -8.94 6.33 -7.79
N VAL A 232 -9.36 6.57 -6.55
CA VAL A 232 -9.91 5.52 -5.67
C VAL A 232 -11.25 5.02 -6.20
N GLN A 233 -12.15 5.93 -6.55
CA GLN A 233 -13.47 5.63 -7.10
C GLN A 233 -13.36 4.82 -8.39
N GLY A 234 -12.67 5.33 -9.40
CA GLY A 234 -12.56 4.67 -10.69
C GLY A 234 -11.82 3.32 -10.62
N LEU A 235 -10.89 3.15 -9.66
CA LEU A 235 -10.25 1.84 -9.47
C LEU A 235 -11.19 0.86 -8.77
N ALA A 236 -12.03 1.30 -7.83
CA ALA A 236 -13.04 0.45 -7.21
C ALA A 236 -14.09 -0.01 -8.26
N GLU A 237 -14.52 0.87 -9.14
CA GLU A 237 -15.44 0.57 -10.24
C GLU A 237 -14.87 -0.50 -11.18
N ARG A 238 -13.64 -0.31 -11.66
CA ARG A 238 -12.96 -1.30 -12.51
C ARG A 238 -12.70 -2.63 -11.79
N THR A 239 -12.50 -2.59 -10.47
CA THR A 239 -12.32 -3.82 -9.66
C THR A 239 -13.65 -4.56 -9.50
N ALA A 240 -14.75 -3.85 -9.29
CA ALA A 240 -16.09 -4.41 -9.22
C ALA A 240 -16.51 -5.00 -10.58
N GLU A 241 -16.24 -4.30 -11.70
CA GLU A 241 -16.45 -4.77 -13.05
C GLU A 241 -15.66 -6.06 -13.32
N LEU A 242 -14.36 -6.09 -12.99
CA LEU A 242 -13.52 -7.28 -13.13
C LEU A 242 -14.07 -8.48 -12.34
N LEU A 243 -14.61 -8.24 -11.16
CA LEU A 243 -15.27 -9.27 -10.33
C LEU A 243 -16.64 -9.69 -10.88
N GLY A 244 -17.24 -8.92 -11.78
CA GLY A 244 -18.61 -9.12 -12.26
C GLY A 244 -19.66 -8.82 -11.19
N VAL A 245 -19.42 -7.79 -10.37
CA VAL A 245 -20.34 -7.30 -9.33
C VAL A 245 -20.58 -5.80 -9.50
N ASN A 246 -21.69 -5.30 -8.96
CA ASN A 246 -21.91 -3.86 -8.84
C ASN A 246 -21.14 -3.32 -7.63
N LEU A 247 -20.82 -2.02 -7.66
CA LEU A 247 -20.39 -1.34 -6.44
C LEU A 247 -21.52 -1.42 -5.40
N PRO A 248 -21.21 -1.81 -4.15
CA PRO A 248 -22.19 -1.77 -3.08
C PRO A 248 -22.78 -0.36 -2.88
N GLU A 249 -24.05 -0.25 -2.52
CA GLU A 249 -24.70 1.03 -2.27
C GLU A 249 -24.00 1.83 -1.14
N ALA A 250 -23.46 1.12 -0.15
CA ALA A 250 -22.70 1.70 0.96
C ALA A 250 -21.27 2.13 0.59
N PHE A 251 -20.79 1.84 -0.65
CA PHE A 251 -19.45 2.23 -1.04
C PHE A 251 -19.30 3.75 -1.07
N LYS A 252 -18.31 4.22 -0.31
CA LYS A 252 -17.94 5.64 -0.27
C LYS A 252 -16.42 5.78 -0.26
N VAL A 253 -15.93 6.81 -0.92
CA VAL A 253 -14.52 7.21 -0.82
C VAL A 253 -14.42 8.30 0.24
N GLU A 254 -13.81 7.98 1.38
CA GLU A 254 -13.54 8.94 2.43
C GLU A 254 -12.05 9.23 2.48
N LEU A 255 -11.69 10.52 2.37
CA LEU A 255 -10.31 10.98 2.28
C LEU A 255 -10.07 12.14 3.23
N TRP A 256 -8.89 12.11 3.87
CA TRP A 256 -8.36 13.21 4.66
C TRP A 256 -7.04 13.65 4.04
N ASP A 257 -6.97 14.87 3.53
CA ASP A 257 -5.86 15.38 2.75
C ASP A 257 -5.04 16.48 3.47
N GLU A 258 -5.30 16.74 4.74
CA GLU A 258 -4.61 17.77 5.51
C GLU A 258 -3.18 17.37 5.93
N TYR A 259 -2.75 16.10 5.66
CA TYR A 259 -1.53 15.51 6.26
C TYR A 259 -0.41 15.22 5.26
N PHE A 260 -0.62 15.37 3.95
CA PHE A 260 0.40 15.01 2.95
C PHE A 260 1.47 16.08 2.73
N ALA A 261 1.20 17.34 3.10
CA ALA A 261 2.13 18.44 2.89
C ALA A 261 3.51 18.16 3.53
N PRO A 262 4.61 18.76 2.99
CA PRO A 262 4.60 19.70 1.87
C PRO A 262 4.43 19.01 0.50
N ARG A 263 4.87 17.75 0.34
CA ARG A 263 4.76 16.96 -0.91
C ARG A 263 4.97 15.47 -0.67
N TYR A 264 4.79 14.68 -1.73
CA TYR A 264 5.14 13.26 -1.71
C TYR A 264 6.63 13.05 -1.38
N GLY A 265 6.89 12.06 -0.53
CA GLY A 265 8.26 11.70 -0.13
C GLY A 265 8.84 12.55 0.98
N GLU A 266 8.30 13.74 1.26
CA GLU A 266 8.80 14.63 2.31
C GLU A 266 7.93 14.50 3.58
N PRO A 267 8.55 14.19 4.75
CA PRO A 267 7.82 14.13 6.02
C PRO A 267 7.59 15.53 6.57
N ASN A 268 6.55 15.68 7.38
CA ASN A 268 6.28 16.87 8.18
C ASN A 268 6.40 16.58 9.68
N ALA A 269 6.33 17.61 10.52
CA ALA A 269 6.49 17.47 11.97
C ALA A 269 5.48 16.50 12.59
N GLY A 270 4.21 16.52 12.15
CA GLY A 270 3.18 15.59 12.62
C GLY A 270 3.50 14.14 12.26
N THR A 271 4.00 13.91 11.04
CA THR A 271 4.47 12.59 10.60
C THR A 271 5.59 12.07 11.49
N LEU A 272 6.62 12.89 11.74
CA LEU A 272 7.79 12.49 12.54
C LEU A 272 7.40 12.25 14.01
N ALA A 273 6.49 13.04 14.55
CA ALA A 273 5.95 12.84 15.89
C ALA A 273 5.20 11.50 15.99
N ALA A 274 4.36 11.16 15.00
CA ALA A 274 3.64 9.90 14.95
C ALA A 274 4.59 8.69 14.84
N VAL A 275 5.64 8.78 14.00
CA VAL A 275 6.68 7.74 13.88
C VAL A 275 7.36 7.48 15.23
N LYS A 276 7.80 8.55 15.92
CA LYS A 276 8.46 8.45 17.23
C LYS A 276 7.52 7.93 18.31
N LEU A 277 6.27 8.40 18.31
CA LEU A 277 5.27 7.97 19.30
C LEU A 277 5.00 6.47 19.20
N LEU A 278 4.71 5.95 18.00
CA LEU A 278 4.39 4.54 17.85
C LEU A 278 5.60 3.64 18.16
N ALA A 279 6.80 4.04 17.75
CA ALA A 279 8.02 3.33 18.08
C ALA A 279 8.26 3.28 19.60
N SER A 280 8.07 4.38 20.34
CA SER A 280 8.32 4.45 21.78
C SER A 280 7.21 3.84 22.62
N GLN A 281 5.97 3.83 22.15
CA GLN A 281 4.84 3.26 22.90
C GLN A 281 4.66 1.76 22.61
N GLU A 282 4.79 1.32 21.36
CA GLU A 282 4.41 -0.03 20.94
C GLU A 282 5.59 -0.82 20.32
N GLY A 283 6.75 -0.20 20.11
CA GLY A 283 7.86 -0.85 19.40
C GLY A 283 7.58 -1.08 17.91
N LEU A 284 6.59 -0.40 17.33
CA LEU A 284 6.22 -0.52 15.93
C LEU A 284 6.83 0.61 15.09
N LEU A 285 7.38 0.26 13.93
CA LEU A 285 8.10 1.18 13.06
C LEU A 285 7.23 1.60 11.88
N LEU A 286 6.80 2.85 11.87
CA LEU A 286 6.16 3.49 10.72
C LEU A 286 7.20 4.08 9.78
N ASP A 287 6.85 4.23 8.50
CA ASP A 287 7.65 4.98 7.54
C ASP A 287 7.25 6.46 7.48
N PRO A 288 8.15 7.37 7.10
CA PRO A 288 7.87 8.80 7.09
C PRO A 288 7.07 9.28 5.86
N VAL A 289 6.78 8.42 4.88
CA VAL A 289 6.13 8.79 3.62
C VAL A 289 4.64 8.44 3.62
N TYR A 290 4.28 7.26 4.12
CA TYR A 290 2.94 6.68 4.05
C TYR A 290 2.33 6.51 5.44
N THR A 291 2.83 5.53 6.19
CA THR A 291 2.22 5.09 7.46
C THR A 291 2.34 6.14 8.56
N GLY A 292 3.42 6.91 8.58
CA GLY A 292 3.57 8.04 9.50
C GLY A 292 2.56 9.15 9.24
N LYS A 293 2.31 9.51 7.97
CA LYS A 293 1.27 10.51 7.62
C LYS A 293 -0.12 10.01 7.97
N ALA A 294 -0.40 8.73 7.70
CA ALA A 294 -1.70 8.14 8.03
C ALA A 294 -1.94 8.06 9.55
N MET A 295 -0.92 7.71 10.32
CA MET A 295 -1.01 7.71 11.79
C MET A 295 -1.15 9.14 12.34
N ALA A 296 -0.44 10.12 11.78
CA ALA A 296 -0.62 11.52 12.17
C ALA A 296 -2.07 11.98 11.96
N GLY A 297 -2.68 11.62 10.81
CA GLY A 297 -4.08 11.90 10.53
C GLY A 297 -5.04 11.20 11.50
N LEU A 298 -4.77 9.94 11.84
CA LEU A 298 -5.57 9.18 12.82
C LEU A 298 -5.51 9.84 14.21
N LEU A 299 -4.32 10.19 14.69
CA LEU A 299 -4.13 10.80 16.01
C LEU A 299 -4.80 12.18 16.10
N ASP A 300 -4.66 13.01 15.07
CA ASP A 300 -5.34 14.32 14.98
C ASP A 300 -6.87 14.14 14.90
N GLY A 301 -7.34 13.16 14.13
CA GLY A 301 -8.76 12.80 14.04
C GLY A 301 -9.37 12.39 15.39
N ILE A 302 -8.63 11.66 16.22
CA ILE A 302 -9.04 11.36 17.61
C ILE A 302 -9.11 12.65 18.43
N GLY A 303 -8.08 13.49 18.37
CA GLY A 303 -8.03 14.76 19.10
C GLY A 303 -9.15 15.73 18.72
N ARG A 304 -9.57 15.72 17.46
CA ARG A 304 -10.69 16.52 16.94
C ARG A 304 -12.06 15.84 17.02
N GLN A 305 -12.14 14.65 17.63
CA GLN A 305 -13.39 13.90 17.78
C GLN A 305 -14.10 13.61 16.43
N ARG A 306 -13.31 13.29 15.38
CA ARG A 306 -13.83 13.01 14.01
C ARG A 306 -14.40 11.59 13.85
N PHE A 307 -14.23 10.73 14.82
CA PHE A 307 -14.70 9.35 14.78
C PHE A 307 -15.91 9.14 15.70
N ASP A 308 -16.83 8.29 15.26
CA ASP A 308 -17.88 7.78 16.13
C ASP A 308 -17.30 6.98 17.32
N GLU A 309 -18.13 6.64 18.30
CA GLU A 309 -17.72 5.80 19.43
C GLU A 309 -17.26 4.41 18.99
N GLY A 310 -16.33 3.82 19.71
CA GLY A 310 -15.79 2.48 19.49
C GLY A 310 -14.30 2.48 19.10
N PRO A 311 -13.70 1.29 19.03
CA PRO A 311 -12.29 1.14 18.65
C PRO A 311 -12.04 1.51 17.18
N ILE A 312 -10.80 1.89 16.87
CA ILE A 312 -10.37 2.23 15.52
C ILE A 312 -9.35 1.20 15.06
N ILE A 313 -9.34 0.86 13.76
CA ILE A 313 -8.31 0.02 13.16
C ILE A 313 -7.37 0.90 12.33
N PHE A 314 -6.08 0.78 12.59
CA PHE A 314 -5.02 1.30 11.72
C PHE A 314 -4.50 0.18 10.83
N LEU A 315 -4.58 0.33 9.51
CA LEU A 315 -3.94 -0.61 8.59
C LEU A 315 -2.46 -0.22 8.41
N HIS A 316 -1.56 -0.95 9.06
CA HIS A 316 -0.12 -0.75 8.92
C HIS A 316 0.38 -1.41 7.63
N THR A 317 0.56 -0.61 6.59
CA THR A 317 0.91 -1.07 5.24
C THR A 317 2.41 -1.36 5.04
N GLY A 318 3.22 -1.27 6.09
CA GLY A 318 4.67 -1.50 6.03
C GLY A 318 5.46 -0.22 5.79
N GLY A 319 6.63 -0.34 5.20
CA GLY A 319 7.48 0.79 4.83
C GLY A 319 8.74 0.97 5.68
N ALA A 320 8.95 0.16 6.72
CA ALA A 320 10.09 0.27 7.63
C ALA A 320 11.48 0.41 6.95
N PRO A 321 11.80 -0.25 5.82
CA PRO A 321 13.08 -0.04 5.16
C PRO A 321 13.37 1.42 4.77
N ALA A 322 12.34 2.22 4.48
CA ALA A 322 12.53 3.64 4.16
C ALA A 322 13.12 4.45 5.32
N LEU A 323 12.90 4.04 6.58
CA LEU A 323 13.46 4.74 7.75
C LEU A 323 14.97 4.95 7.64
N PHE A 324 15.69 3.95 7.14
CA PHE A 324 17.15 4.01 7.03
C PHE A 324 17.61 5.05 5.99
N ALA A 325 16.80 5.32 4.99
CA ALA A 325 17.06 6.36 3.99
C ALA A 325 16.65 7.76 4.43
N TYR A 326 15.84 7.87 5.50
CA TYR A 326 15.31 9.11 6.04
C TYR A 326 15.91 9.50 7.39
N LYS A 327 17.09 8.95 7.77
CA LYS A 327 17.70 9.16 9.09
C LYS A 327 17.88 10.64 9.46
N ASP A 328 18.15 11.49 8.47
CA ASP A 328 18.43 12.91 8.71
C ASP A 328 17.15 13.73 8.97
N PHE A 329 15.99 13.14 8.76
CA PHE A 329 14.70 13.73 9.14
C PHE A 329 14.24 13.25 10.54
N LEU A 330 14.75 12.14 11.03
CA LEU A 330 14.34 11.50 12.28
C LEU A 330 15.15 12.00 13.48
#